data_e33945dd59eea93cce458b3fa3209e31
#
_entry.id   e33945dd59eea93cce458b3fa3209e31
#
_cell.length_a   1.000
_cell.length_b   1.000
_cell.length_c   1.000
_cell.angle_alpha   90.00
_cell.angle_beta   90.00
_cell.angle_gamma   90.00
#
_symmetry.space_group_name_H-M   'P 1'
#
loop_
_entity.id
_entity.type
_entity.pdbx_description
1 polymer ?
#
loop_
_entity_poly.entity_id
_entity_poly.type
_entity_poly.pdbx_seq_one_letter_code
_entity_poly.pdbx_strand_id
1 'polypeptide(L)'
;MVTQWGCWNSYYVDPRGNNVGDLLMLDSEAGAVTVLGASTLTTSEEERALGVEINSRMYEEGKTIGEAVIEGKQALSLIGDFPAVQLGWQILGDPALVINN
;
A
#
# COMPACT_ATOMS: atom_id res chain seq x y z
N MET A 1 1.37 10.94 -2.58
CA MET A 1 1.07 9.54 -2.24
C MET A 1 -0.09 9.47 -1.27
N VAL A 2 -0.92 8.46 -1.42
CA VAL A 2 -2.01 8.14 -0.48
C VAL A 2 -1.82 6.71 0.05
N THR A 3 -1.99 6.51 1.35
CA THR A 3 -2.05 5.18 1.97
C THR A 3 -3.46 4.96 2.51
N GLN A 4 -4.06 3.84 2.16
CA GLN A 4 -5.45 3.50 2.53
C GLN A 4 -5.45 2.28 3.44
N TRP A 5 -5.63 2.48 4.73
CA TRP A 5 -5.66 1.42 5.74
C TRP A 5 -7.10 0.94 5.94
N GLY A 6 -7.46 -0.06 5.17
CA GLY A 6 -8.76 -0.71 5.15
C GLY A 6 -8.82 -1.73 4.02
N CYS A 7 -9.57 -2.81 4.22
CA CYS A 7 -9.72 -3.85 3.22
C CYS A 7 -10.51 -3.39 1.98
N TRP A 8 -10.27 -3.99 0.83
CA TRP A 8 -10.96 -3.77 -0.45
C TRP A 8 -10.84 -2.37 -1.06
N ASN A 9 -10.11 -1.44 -0.46
CA ASN A 9 -10.02 -0.05 -0.94
C ASN A 9 -9.37 0.08 -2.32
N SER A 10 -8.56 -0.88 -2.71
CA SER A 10 -7.88 -0.94 -4.00
C SER A 10 -8.17 -2.25 -4.74
N TYR A 11 -9.42 -2.71 -4.71
CA TYR A 11 -9.86 -3.90 -5.44
C TYR A 11 -10.04 -3.59 -6.93
N TYR A 12 -8.93 -3.39 -7.62
CA TYR A 12 -8.86 -2.92 -9.00
C TYR A 12 -9.39 -3.89 -10.06
N VAL A 13 -9.66 -5.14 -9.68
CA VAL A 13 -10.20 -6.17 -10.59
C VAL A 13 -11.72 -6.24 -10.58
N ASP A 14 -12.42 -5.36 -9.87
CA ASP A 14 -13.89 -5.32 -9.87
C ASP A 14 -14.41 -4.79 -11.21
N PRO A 15 -15.11 -5.62 -12.02
CA PRO A 15 -15.60 -5.19 -13.32
C PRO A 15 -16.81 -4.25 -13.25
N ARG A 16 -17.39 -4.04 -12.05
CA ARG A 16 -18.61 -3.25 -11.87
C ARG A 16 -18.35 -1.75 -11.74
N GLY A 17 -17.10 -1.35 -11.49
CA GLY A 17 -16.75 0.05 -11.36
C GLY A 17 -15.38 0.26 -10.72
N ASN A 18 -15.05 1.54 -10.54
CA ASN A 18 -13.79 1.94 -9.93
C ASN A 18 -13.89 1.89 -8.41
N ASN A 19 -12.86 1.37 -7.75
CA ASN A 19 -12.66 1.47 -6.31
C ASN A 19 -12.04 2.83 -5.93
N VAL A 20 -11.85 3.08 -4.64
CA VAL A 20 -11.27 4.33 -4.14
C VAL A 20 -9.84 4.54 -4.66
N GLY A 21 -9.03 3.47 -4.73
CA GLY A 21 -7.68 3.55 -5.29
C GLY A 21 -7.68 3.99 -6.74
N ASP A 22 -8.55 3.40 -7.56
CA ASP A 22 -8.70 3.78 -8.98
C ASP A 22 -9.13 5.24 -9.12
N LEU A 23 -10.12 5.69 -8.35
CA LEU A 23 -10.59 7.07 -8.39
C LEU A 23 -9.48 8.05 -8.04
N LEU A 24 -8.67 7.75 -7.03
CA LEU A 24 -7.51 8.57 -6.65
C LEU A 24 -6.43 8.61 -7.73
N MET A 25 -6.21 7.50 -8.44
CA MET A 25 -5.21 7.45 -9.52
C MET A 25 -5.69 8.12 -10.81
N LEU A 26 -6.99 8.08 -11.09
CA LEU A 26 -7.56 8.59 -12.36
C LEU A 26 -7.98 10.05 -12.30
N ASP A 27 -8.02 10.67 -11.13
CA ASP A 27 -8.34 12.09 -11.00
C ASP A 27 -7.21 12.96 -11.59
N SER A 28 -7.51 13.69 -12.65
CA SER A 28 -6.54 14.51 -13.38
C SER A 28 -6.19 15.82 -12.68
N GLU A 29 -7.00 16.29 -11.73
CA GLU A 29 -6.83 17.59 -11.08
C GLU A 29 -6.23 17.48 -9.68
N ALA A 30 -6.66 16.49 -8.91
CA ALA A 30 -6.28 16.33 -7.50
C ALA A 30 -5.91 14.88 -7.13
N GLY A 31 -5.61 14.06 -8.11
CA GLY A 31 -5.32 12.65 -7.94
C GLY A 31 -4.00 12.35 -7.25
N ALA A 32 -3.82 11.11 -6.86
CA ALA A 32 -2.59 10.62 -6.25
C ALA A 32 -1.61 10.12 -7.32
N VAL A 33 -0.32 10.38 -7.14
CA VAL A 33 0.75 9.80 -7.97
C VAL A 33 0.94 8.32 -7.66
N THR A 34 0.70 7.95 -6.41
CA THR A 34 0.84 6.57 -5.93
C THR A 34 -0.17 6.32 -4.81
N VAL A 35 -0.80 5.17 -4.86
CA VAL A 35 -1.71 4.67 -3.82
C VAL A 35 -1.20 3.33 -3.30
N LEU A 36 -1.07 3.20 -1.99
CA LEU A 36 -0.84 1.93 -1.31
C LEU A 36 -2.14 1.49 -0.63
N GLY A 37 -2.66 0.36 -1.00
CA GLY A 37 -3.94 -0.12 -0.48
C GLY A 37 -4.17 -1.62 -0.66
N ALA A 38 -5.21 -2.12 -0.01
CA ALA A 38 -5.58 -3.52 -0.04
C ALA A 38 -6.47 -3.87 -1.23
N SER A 39 -6.11 -4.88 -1.99
CA SER A 39 -6.95 -5.51 -3.02
C SER A 39 -7.71 -6.73 -2.50
N THR A 40 -7.61 -7.04 -1.22
CA THR A 40 -8.19 -8.22 -0.57
C THR A 40 -8.90 -7.86 0.73
N LEU A 41 -9.58 -8.87 1.30
CA LEU A 41 -10.09 -8.80 2.66
C LEU A 41 -8.91 -8.91 3.65
N THR A 42 -8.81 -7.95 4.54
CA THR A 42 -7.78 -7.88 5.60
C THR A 42 -8.42 -7.52 6.93
N THR A 43 -7.73 -7.76 8.04
CA THR A 43 -8.16 -7.35 9.37
C THR A 43 -7.39 -6.13 9.85
N SER A 44 -7.97 -5.35 10.75
CA SER A 44 -7.32 -4.16 11.31
C SER A 44 -6.01 -4.49 12.03
N GLU A 45 -5.90 -5.66 12.63
CA GLU A 45 -4.68 -6.11 13.31
C GLU A 45 -3.54 -6.37 12.31
N GLU A 46 -3.84 -7.10 11.23
CA GLU A 46 -2.88 -7.37 10.16
C GLU A 46 -2.44 -6.09 9.45
N GLU A 47 -3.40 -5.20 9.16
CA GLU A 47 -3.13 -3.89 8.55
C GLU A 47 -2.22 -3.04 9.44
N ARG A 48 -2.48 -3.01 10.74
CA ARG A 48 -1.65 -2.28 11.70
C ARG A 48 -0.24 -2.85 11.74
N ALA A 49 -0.09 -4.17 11.78
CA ALA A 49 1.21 -4.83 11.80
C ALA A 49 2.03 -4.46 10.56
N LEU A 50 1.43 -4.56 9.36
CA LEU A 50 2.08 -4.15 8.11
C LEU A 50 2.37 -2.65 8.09
N GLY A 51 1.44 -1.83 8.56
CA GLY A 51 1.57 -0.38 8.58
C GLY A 51 2.74 0.11 9.40
N VAL A 52 2.98 -0.47 10.55
CA VAL A 52 4.15 -0.15 11.40
C VAL A 52 5.45 -0.42 10.66
N GLU A 53 5.55 -1.57 9.99
CA GLU A 53 6.75 -1.96 9.27
C GLU A 53 7.01 -1.10 8.01
N ILE A 54 5.97 -0.77 7.25
CA ILE A 54 6.11 0.05 6.04
C ILE A 54 6.36 1.52 6.40
N ASN A 55 5.56 2.10 7.29
CA ASN A 55 5.64 3.53 7.59
C ASN A 55 6.99 3.93 8.19
N SER A 56 7.58 3.09 9.03
CA SER A 56 8.91 3.37 9.60
C SER A 56 9.99 3.50 8.51
N ARG A 57 9.85 2.76 7.41
CA ARG A 57 10.81 2.73 6.30
C ARG A 57 10.53 3.78 5.23
N MET A 58 9.26 4.10 5.02
CA MET A 58 8.83 4.97 3.93
C MET A 58 9.42 6.38 4.02
N TYR A 59 9.75 6.82 5.23
CA TYR A 59 10.32 8.16 5.49
C TYR A 59 11.84 8.16 5.64
N GLU A 60 12.52 7.04 5.43
CA GLU A 60 13.98 7.00 5.37
C GLU A 60 14.47 7.80 4.16
N GLU A 61 15.56 8.55 4.34
CA GLU A 61 16.11 9.41 3.30
C GLU A 61 16.52 8.60 2.07
N GLY A 62 16.05 9.01 0.91
CA GLY A 62 16.38 8.41 -0.38
C GLY A 62 15.73 7.05 -0.66
N LYS A 63 14.98 6.50 0.28
CA LYS A 63 14.29 5.22 0.09
C LYS A 63 13.06 5.36 -0.80
N THR A 64 12.92 4.47 -1.76
CA THR A 64 11.73 4.42 -2.61
C THR A 64 10.56 3.75 -1.89
N ILE A 65 9.34 4.06 -2.32
CA ILE A 65 8.12 3.42 -1.77
C ILE A 65 8.17 1.90 -2.00
N GLY A 66 8.64 1.46 -3.17
CA GLY A 66 8.77 0.04 -3.48
C GLY A 66 9.70 -0.69 -2.51
N GLU A 67 10.87 -0.11 -2.22
CA GLU A 67 11.80 -0.66 -1.23
C GLU A 67 11.18 -0.72 0.16
N ALA A 68 10.53 0.36 0.61
CA ALA A 68 9.88 0.39 1.92
C ALA A 68 8.79 -0.68 2.06
N VAL A 69 7.99 -0.90 1.01
CA VAL A 69 6.93 -1.92 1.01
C VAL A 69 7.51 -3.33 1.01
N ILE A 70 8.53 -3.62 0.19
CA ILE A 70 9.18 -4.94 0.15
C ILE A 70 9.83 -5.26 1.49
N GLU A 71 10.65 -4.35 2.01
CA GLU A 71 11.32 -4.53 3.29
C GLU A 71 10.33 -4.66 4.46
N GLY A 72 9.25 -3.87 4.44
CA GLY A 72 8.19 -3.95 5.45
C GLY A 72 7.48 -5.30 5.44
N LYS A 73 7.17 -5.83 4.26
CA LYS A 73 6.59 -7.17 4.12
C LYS A 73 7.56 -8.29 4.54
N GLN A 74 8.84 -8.14 4.23
CA GLN A 74 9.89 -9.07 4.68
C GLN A 74 10.03 -9.06 6.21
N ALA A 75 10.06 -7.88 6.81
CA ALA A 75 10.13 -7.75 8.27
C ALA A 75 8.91 -8.38 8.95
N LEU A 76 7.71 -8.16 8.39
CA LEU A 76 6.48 -8.77 8.90
C LEU A 76 6.54 -10.30 8.87
N SER A 77 7.13 -10.90 7.84
CA SER A 77 7.27 -12.35 7.72
C SER A 77 8.17 -12.98 8.79
N LEU A 78 9.03 -12.18 9.43
CA LEU A 78 9.89 -12.65 10.51
C LEU A 78 9.16 -12.72 11.87
N ILE A 79 8.03 -12.04 12.02
CA ILE A 79 7.24 -12.03 13.26
C ILE A 79 5.99 -12.89 13.19
N GLY A 80 5.56 -13.33 12.02
CA GLY A 80 4.38 -14.17 11.90
C GLY A 80 3.99 -14.46 10.45
N ASP A 81 2.87 -15.15 10.30
CA ASP A 81 2.28 -15.47 9.01
C ASP A 81 1.04 -14.60 8.77
N PHE A 82 1.16 -13.66 7.85
CA PHE A 82 0.14 -12.66 7.54
C PHE A 82 -0.14 -12.61 6.03
N PRO A 83 -0.58 -13.73 5.41
CA PRO A 83 -0.67 -13.82 3.95
C PRO A 83 -1.63 -12.80 3.32
N ALA A 84 -2.72 -12.46 4.01
CA ALA A 84 -3.70 -11.53 3.48
C ALA A 84 -3.09 -10.14 3.21
N VAL A 85 -2.32 -9.57 4.13
CA VAL A 85 -1.69 -8.27 3.94
C VAL A 85 -0.39 -8.35 3.14
N GLN A 86 0.37 -9.43 3.27
CA GLN A 86 1.61 -9.61 2.51
C GLN A 86 1.36 -9.74 1.01
N LEU A 87 0.29 -10.43 0.61
CA LEU A 87 -0.08 -10.63 -0.79
C LEU A 87 -1.08 -9.59 -1.29
N GLY A 88 -1.99 -9.16 -0.45
CA GLY A 88 -3.13 -8.34 -0.82
C GLY A 88 -2.88 -6.83 -0.81
N TRP A 89 -1.85 -6.34 -0.15
CA TRP A 89 -1.50 -4.92 -0.18
C TRP A 89 -0.57 -4.62 -1.34
N GLN A 90 -0.98 -3.66 -2.16
CA GLN A 90 -0.33 -3.37 -3.44
C GLN A 90 -0.11 -1.87 -3.65
N ILE A 91 0.87 -1.55 -4.47
CA ILE A 91 1.14 -0.20 -4.96
C ILE A 91 0.43 -0.05 -6.30
N LEU A 92 -0.43 0.97 -6.41
CA LEU A 92 -0.93 1.49 -7.67
C LEU A 92 -0.16 2.77 -7.97
N GLY A 93 0.55 2.82 -9.10
CA GLY A 93 1.38 3.95 -9.51
C GLY A 93 2.88 3.64 -9.48
N ASP A 94 3.70 4.66 -9.26
CA ASP A 94 5.16 4.56 -9.36
C ASP A 94 5.82 4.08 -8.06
N PRO A 95 6.38 2.86 -8.02
CA PRO A 95 7.09 2.35 -6.86
C PRO A 95 8.47 3.02 -6.63
N ALA A 96 9.00 3.72 -7.63
CA ALA A 96 10.28 4.42 -7.54
C ALA A 96 10.17 5.80 -6.87
N LEU A 97 8.95 6.24 -6.53
CA LEU A 97 8.73 7.50 -5.83
C LEU A 97 9.46 7.52 -4.49
N VAL A 98 10.20 8.61 -4.23
CA VAL A 98 10.85 8.90 -2.95
C VAL A 98 10.10 10.01 -2.25
N ILE A 99 9.72 9.80 -0.98
CA ILE A 99 8.99 10.81 -0.18
C ILE A 99 9.96 11.75 0.52
N ASN A 100 11.05 11.22 1.04
CA ASN A 100 12.07 11.97 1.76
C ASN A 100 13.40 11.93 0.99
N ASN A 101 13.64 13.02 0.33
CA ASN A 101 14.81 13.16 -0.52
C ASN A 101 15.98 13.79 0.24
#